data_6b9866750e488e46c3e891731a7890f7
#
_entry.id   6b9866750e488e46c3e891731a7890f7
#
_cell.length_a   1.000
_cell.length_b   1.000
_cell.length_c   1.000
_cell.angle_alpha   90.00
_cell.angle_beta   90.00
_cell.angle_gamma   90.00
#
_symmetry.space_group_name_H-M   'P 1'
#
loop_
_entity.id
_entity.type
_entity.pdbx_description
1 polymer ?
#
loop_
_entity_poly.entity_id
_entity_poly.type
_entity_poly.pdbx_seq_one_letter_code
_entity_poly.pdbx_strand_id
1 'polypeptide(L)'
;MRKTRKSVSTKKEISQCKTLKEKQEDFIMLPTVDFCFKELMQNDNIRKNIIAALLNVPSSEVENTELMPTILRKESKDDKYGILDVRVKLKDGEQIDFEMQVEAFDCWANRSVYYLSKMYAGEIKEGEGYDCLKKCIHVSILAYDHFRDDKECYRRIAFCDTKTGKEYTDLMEMHILELSKLPPEEKNETSLLQWMRFLGGKTRKDFKEMAKKNSELEEAYDVLDKLSADEKKRLEYETRQRAIRDYNIGMLTAERRGIEAGRKIGREEGRAEGETLGVSRINQLILELSKHGRTDDIVKAAVDREYQKKLLEEFDL
;
A
#
# COMPACT_ATOMS: atom_id res chain seq x y z
N MET A 1 3.57 -24.02 -57.92
CA MET A 1 2.99 -23.25 -56.78
C MET A 1 3.74 -23.47 -55.45
N ARG A 2 4.97 -22.95 -55.31
CA ARG A 2 5.81 -23.11 -54.07
C ARG A 2 6.63 -21.87 -53.71
N LYS A 3 6.28 -20.66 -54.17
CA LYS A 3 7.06 -19.42 -53.90
C LYS A 3 6.39 -18.38 -53.01
N THR A 4 5.14 -18.55 -52.57
CA THR A 4 4.37 -17.52 -51.82
C THR A 4 4.32 -17.71 -50.31
N ARG A 5 4.79 -18.83 -49.74
CA ARG A 5 4.77 -19.07 -48.28
C ARG A 5 5.97 -18.53 -47.48
N LYS A 6 7.14 -18.32 -48.12
CA LYS A 6 8.34 -17.78 -47.44
C LYS A 6 8.32 -16.27 -47.17
N SER A 7 7.61 -15.49 -47.97
CA SER A 7 7.61 -14.02 -47.86
C SER A 7 6.64 -13.49 -46.78
N VAL A 8 5.66 -14.27 -46.36
CA VAL A 8 4.69 -13.88 -45.34
C VAL A 8 5.25 -14.14 -43.91
N SER A 9 6.04 -15.22 -43.73
CA SER A 9 6.69 -15.53 -42.44
C SER A 9 7.72 -14.46 -42.06
N THR A 10 8.58 -14.04 -42.98
CA THR A 10 9.60 -13.00 -42.72
C THR A 10 9.03 -11.61 -42.41
N LYS A 11 7.91 -11.22 -43.03
CA LYS A 11 7.26 -9.95 -42.71
C LYS A 11 6.62 -9.94 -41.30
N LYS A 12 6.07 -11.06 -40.88
CA LYS A 12 5.52 -11.21 -39.53
C LYS A 12 6.60 -11.21 -38.43
N GLU A 13 7.72 -11.90 -38.71
CA GLU A 13 8.89 -11.93 -37.80
C GLU A 13 9.58 -10.55 -37.71
N ILE A 14 9.72 -9.82 -38.82
CA ILE A 14 10.26 -8.45 -38.84
C ILE A 14 9.30 -7.48 -38.10
N SER A 15 7.99 -7.62 -38.29
CA SER A 15 6.99 -6.83 -37.56
C SER A 15 7.01 -7.11 -36.05
N GLN A 16 7.09 -8.40 -35.66
CA GLN A 16 7.21 -8.78 -34.24
C GLN A 16 8.52 -8.33 -33.62
N CYS A 17 9.63 -8.39 -34.36
CA CYS A 17 10.94 -7.92 -33.90
C CYS A 17 10.97 -6.39 -33.75
N LYS A 18 10.32 -5.63 -34.64
CA LYS A 18 10.15 -4.17 -34.49
C LYS A 18 9.30 -3.81 -33.28
N THR A 19 8.17 -4.49 -33.09
CA THR A 19 7.29 -4.24 -31.93
C THR A 19 7.96 -4.62 -30.59
N LEU A 20 8.83 -5.61 -30.58
CA LEU A 20 9.63 -6.00 -29.41
C LEU A 20 10.73 -4.96 -29.13
N LYS A 21 11.40 -4.43 -30.17
CA LYS A 21 12.40 -3.36 -30.00
C LYS A 21 11.76 -2.05 -29.53
N GLU A 22 10.65 -1.63 -30.12
CA GLU A 22 9.90 -0.44 -29.68
C GLU A 22 9.41 -0.57 -28.22
N LYS A 23 8.98 -1.76 -27.79
CA LYS A 23 8.63 -2.03 -26.37
C LYS A 23 9.86 -2.05 -25.46
N GLN A 24 11.03 -2.41 -25.94
CA GLN A 24 12.28 -2.34 -25.18
C GLN A 24 12.79 -0.90 -25.05
N GLU A 25 12.64 -0.08 -26.09
CA GLU A 25 13.03 1.34 -26.08
C GLU A 25 12.12 2.20 -25.18
N ASP A 26 10.87 1.77 -24.97
CA ASP A 26 9.90 2.49 -24.12
C ASP A 26 9.88 2.00 -22.66
N PHE A 27 10.63 0.94 -22.33
CA PHE A 27 10.71 0.42 -20.97
C PHE A 27 11.42 1.41 -20.05
N ILE A 28 10.84 1.69 -18.89
CA ILE A 28 11.44 2.44 -17.79
C ILE A 28 11.08 1.76 -16.45
N MET A 29 12.03 1.66 -15.56
CA MET A 29 11.76 1.21 -14.18
C MET A 29 10.92 2.23 -13.45
N LEU A 30 10.02 1.78 -12.59
CA LEU A 30 9.17 2.66 -11.79
C LEU A 30 9.76 2.85 -10.40
N PRO A 31 9.95 4.09 -9.94
CA PRO A 31 10.45 4.37 -8.60
C PRO A 31 9.57 3.80 -7.48
N THR A 32 8.28 3.53 -7.73
CA THR A 32 7.38 2.86 -6.79
C THR A 32 7.75 1.41 -6.49
N VAL A 33 8.61 0.78 -7.30
CA VAL A 33 9.16 -0.54 -6.99
C VAL A 33 10.38 -0.36 -6.07
N ASP A 34 10.35 -1.00 -4.91
CA ASP A 34 11.36 -0.87 -3.84
C ASP A 34 12.81 -0.98 -4.33
N PHE A 35 13.07 -1.90 -5.25
CA PHE A 35 14.38 -2.05 -5.88
C PHE A 35 14.82 -0.78 -6.62
N CYS A 36 13.94 -0.20 -7.45
CA CYS A 36 14.25 1.00 -8.23
C CYS A 36 14.44 2.21 -7.30
N PHE A 37 13.60 2.36 -6.28
CA PHE A 37 13.74 3.41 -5.29
C PHE A 37 15.08 3.33 -4.53
N LYS A 38 15.44 2.14 -4.06
CA LYS A 38 16.73 1.89 -3.40
C LYS A 38 17.92 2.25 -4.30
N GLU A 39 17.85 1.89 -5.57
CA GLU A 39 18.90 2.22 -6.55
C GLU A 39 19.01 3.73 -6.81
N LEU A 40 17.88 4.45 -6.93
CA LEU A 40 17.88 5.91 -7.03
C LEU A 40 18.51 6.57 -5.79
N MET A 41 18.18 6.08 -4.61
CA MET A 41 18.69 6.59 -3.34
C MET A 41 20.20 6.29 -3.11
N GLN A 42 20.84 5.43 -3.93
CA GLN A 42 22.31 5.28 -3.94
C GLN A 42 22.99 6.55 -4.49
N ASN A 43 22.35 7.30 -5.37
CA ASN A 43 22.89 8.55 -5.87
C ASN A 43 22.81 9.63 -4.76
N ASP A 44 23.96 10.20 -4.40
CA ASP A 44 24.09 11.17 -3.29
C ASP A 44 23.28 12.46 -3.56
N ASN A 45 23.33 12.98 -4.79
CA ASN A 45 22.61 14.20 -5.16
C ASN A 45 21.09 13.99 -5.13
N ILE A 46 20.60 12.89 -5.71
CA ILE A 46 19.16 12.56 -5.69
C ILE A 46 18.68 12.44 -4.23
N ARG A 47 19.45 11.71 -3.40
CA ARG A 47 19.12 11.52 -2.00
C ARG A 47 19.08 12.85 -1.23
N LYS A 48 20.08 13.72 -1.42
CA LYS A 48 20.13 15.05 -0.83
C LYS A 48 18.95 15.93 -1.24
N ASN A 49 18.62 15.93 -2.54
CA ASN A 49 17.54 16.76 -3.06
C ASN A 49 16.16 16.29 -2.57
N ILE A 50 15.93 14.99 -2.46
CA ILE A 50 14.70 14.44 -1.85
C ILE A 50 14.60 14.84 -0.37
N ILE A 51 15.69 14.73 0.39
CA ILE A 51 15.73 15.13 1.81
C ILE A 51 15.51 16.64 1.95
N ALA A 52 16.19 17.46 1.15
CA ALA A 52 16.02 18.91 1.16
C ALA A 52 14.58 19.33 0.87
N ALA A 53 13.95 18.70 -0.14
CA ALA A 53 12.56 18.94 -0.47
C ALA A 53 11.61 18.53 0.67
N LEU A 54 11.88 17.39 1.33
CA LEU A 54 11.09 16.90 2.47
C LEU A 54 11.18 17.84 3.67
N LEU A 55 12.40 18.28 4.00
CA LEU A 55 12.65 19.18 5.14
C LEU A 55 12.37 20.64 4.82
N ASN A 56 12.04 20.95 3.57
CA ASN A 56 11.80 22.30 3.06
C ASN A 56 12.99 23.26 3.32
N VAL A 57 14.19 22.77 3.05
CA VAL A 57 15.45 23.53 3.15
C VAL A 57 16.19 23.50 1.80
N PRO A 58 17.10 24.46 1.53
CA PRO A 58 17.98 24.38 0.35
C PRO A 58 18.83 23.10 0.37
N SER A 59 19.07 22.49 -0.79
CA SER A 59 19.91 21.28 -0.88
C SER A 59 21.35 21.50 -0.40
N SER A 60 21.83 22.72 -0.41
CA SER A 60 23.14 23.14 0.16
C SER A 60 23.21 22.99 1.68
N GLU A 61 22.08 22.99 2.38
CA GLU A 61 22.02 22.81 3.85
C GLU A 61 22.01 21.32 4.23
N VAL A 62 21.62 20.43 3.29
CA VAL A 62 21.74 18.99 3.49
C VAL A 62 23.16 18.57 3.19
N GLU A 63 24.02 18.74 4.20
CA GLU A 63 25.42 18.27 4.10
C GLU A 63 25.43 16.72 4.18
N ASN A 64 26.53 16.11 3.93
CA ASN A 64 26.83 14.67 3.95
C ASN A 64 25.71 13.74 4.44
N THR A 65 25.15 12.96 3.51
CA THR A 65 24.20 11.91 3.82
C THR A 65 24.89 10.55 3.76
N GLU A 66 24.77 9.76 4.82
CA GLU A 66 25.36 8.41 4.91
C GLU A 66 24.24 7.36 4.84
N LEU A 67 24.36 6.41 3.92
CA LEU A 67 23.47 5.26 3.89
C LEU A 67 23.81 4.29 5.01
N MET A 68 22.84 4.04 5.88
CA MET A 68 22.98 3.16 7.03
C MET A 68 22.49 1.73 6.71
N PRO A 69 22.93 0.72 7.47
CA PRO A 69 22.35 -0.61 7.40
C PRO A 69 20.83 -0.54 7.65
N THR A 70 20.07 -1.19 6.77
CA THR A 70 18.60 -1.19 6.83
C THR A 70 18.02 -2.17 7.83
N ILE A 71 18.83 -3.12 8.34
CA ILE A 71 18.42 -4.09 9.36
C ILE A 71 18.55 -3.43 10.74
N LEU A 72 17.43 -3.21 11.39
CA LEU A 72 17.39 -2.73 12.77
C LEU A 72 17.79 -3.87 13.73
N ARG A 73 18.66 -3.56 14.69
CA ARG A 73 19.18 -4.56 15.64
C ARG A 73 18.04 -5.18 16.46
N LYS A 74 18.18 -6.46 16.75
CA LYS A 74 17.37 -7.15 17.76
C LYS A 74 18.05 -6.97 19.11
N GLU A 75 17.28 -6.65 20.14
CA GLU A 75 17.77 -6.61 21.52
C GLU A 75 17.63 -7.98 22.18
N SER A 76 16.65 -8.77 21.75
CA SER A 76 16.42 -10.15 22.21
C SER A 76 16.21 -11.11 21.02
N LYS A 77 16.28 -12.44 21.29
CA LYS A 77 16.02 -13.47 20.28
C LYS A 77 14.58 -13.43 19.76
N ASP A 78 13.67 -13.00 20.60
CA ASP A 78 12.21 -12.98 20.31
C ASP A 78 11.75 -11.68 19.65
N ASP A 79 12.65 -10.67 19.53
CA ASP A 79 12.31 -9.42 18.86
C ASP A 79 12.00 -9.62 17.39
N LYS A 80 10.98 -8.90 16.92
CA LYS A 80 10.67 -8.83 15.51
C LYS A 80 11.78 -8.10 14.75
N TYR A 81 12.22 -8.66 13.62
CA TYR A 81 13.12 -7.95 12.71
C TYR A 81 12.44 -6.70 12.16
N GLY A 82 13.11 -5.57 12.24
CA GLY A 82 12.79 -4.38 11.45
C GLY A 82 13.73 -4.34 10.26
N ILE A 83 13.20 -4.34 9.05
CA ILE A 83 13.97 -4.15 7.82
C ILE A 83 13.39 -2.93 7.13
N LEU A 84 14.21 -1.88 7.03
CA LEU A 84 13.88 -0.62 6.37
C LEU A 84 14.21 -0.69 4.88
N ASP A 85 13.58 0.15 4.07
CA ASP A 85 13.93 0.23 2.66
C ASP A 85 15.20 1.04 2.45
N VAL A 86 15.24 2.27 2.95
CA VAL A 86 16.42 3.15 2.89
C VAL A 86 16.56 3.86 4.22
N ARG A 87 17.73 3.79 4.84
CA ARG A 87 18.06 4.51 6.07
C ARG A 87 19.24 5.43 5.83
N VAL A 88 19.08 6.69 6.19
CA VAL A 88 20.06 7.74 5.97
C VAL A 88 20.41 8.40 7.31
N LYS A 89 21.69 8.70 7.54
CA LYS A 89 22.16 9.52 8.64
C LYS A 89 22.67 10.85 8.10
N LEU A 90 22.23 11.94 8.71
CA LEU A 90 22.70 13.28 8.40
C LEU A 90 23.96 13.62 9.22
N LYS A 91 24.64 14.71 8.83
CA LYS A 91 25.90 15.15 9.46
C LYS A 91 25.79 15.42 10.97
N ASP A 92 24.67 15.98 11.41
CA ASP A 92 24.35 16.29 12.81
C ASP A 92 23.93 15.07 13.65
N GLY A 93 23.82 13.91 13.01
CA GLY A 93 23.44 12.65 13.62
C GLY A 93 21.96 12.30 13.49
N GLU A 94 21.13 13.19 12.97
CA GLU A 94 19.72 12.89 12.68
C GLU A 94 19.59 11.73 11.70
N GLN A 95 18.50 10.97 11.80
CA GLN A 95 18.27 9.81 10.95
C GLN A 95 16.91 9.90 10.26
N ILE A 96 16.90 9.49 9.01
CA ILE A 96 15.70 9.41 8.20
C ILE A 96 15.62 8.02 7.61
N ASP A 97 14.49 7.33 7.77
CA ASP A 97 14.16 6.16 6.99
C ASP A 97 13.06 6.46 5.98
N PHE A 98 13.18 5.86 4.81
CA PHE A 98 12.21 5.95 3.74
C PHE A 98 11.66 4.55 3.45
N GLU A 99 10.34 4.44 3.44
CA GLU A 99 9.61 3.22 3.11
C GLU A 99 8.72 3.48 1.89
N MET A 100 8.94 2.71 0.82
CA MET A 100 8.12 2.75 -0.39
C MET A 100 7.08 1.63 -0.35
N GLN A 101 5.79 1.97 -0.27
CA GLN A 101 4.72 0.99 -0.13
C GLN A 101 3.68 1.15 -1.24
N VAL A 102 3.53 0.09 -2.04
CA VAL A 102 2.61 0.09 -3.20
C VAL A 102 1.22 -0.42 -2.83
N GLU A 103 1.14 -1.39 -1.93
CA GLU A 103 -0.09 -2.04 -1.53
C GLU A 103 -0.55 -1.59 -0.16
N ALA A 104 -1.86 -1.41 -0.01
CA ALA A 104 -2.45 -1.06 1.28
C ALA A 104 -2.22 -2.17 2.31
N PHE A 105 -1.80 -1.78 3.50
CA PHE A 105 -1.54 -2.67 4.61
C PHE A 105 -2.26 -2.16 5.87
N ASP A 106 -3.21 -2.94 6.39
CA ASP A 106 -4.10 -2.53 7.49
C ASP A 106 -3.36 -2.07 8.75
N CYS A 107 -2.19 -2.67 9.02
CA CYS A 107 -1.36 -2.31 10.17
C CYS A 107 -0.23 -1.33 9.84
N TRP A 108 -0.36 -0.52 8.77
CA TRP A 108 0.71 0.39 8.34
C TRP A 108 1.09 1.38 9.43
N ALA A 109 0.12 2.04 10.07
CA ALA A 109 0.39 2.98 11.16
C ALA A 109 1.17 2.33 12.32
N ASN A 110 0.79 1.10 12.71
CA ASN A 110 1.50 0.36 13.75
C ASN A 110 2.94 0.04 13.33
N ARG A 111 3.15 -0.33 12.08
CA ARG A 111 4.47 -0.64 11.52
C ARG A 111 5.35 0.60 11.47
N SER A 112 4.84 1.73 11.02
CA SER A 112 5.55 3.01 10.94
C SER A 112 6.00 3.48 12.33
N VAL A 113 5.10 3.46 13.31
CA VAL A 113 5.42 3.79 14.72
C VAL A 113 6.46 2.82 15.28
N TYR A 114 6.33 1.52 15.02
CA TYR A 114 7.30 0.52 15.49
C TYR A 114 8.71 0.78 14.92
N TYR A 115 8.82 1.08 13.62
CA TYR A 115 10.11 1.34 12.97
C TYR A 115 10.76 2.63 13.50
N LEU A 116 9.99 3.72 13.57
CA LEU A 116 10.45 4.99 14.13
C LEU A 116 10.92 4.82 15.58
N SER A 117 10.12 4.15 16.42
CA SER A 117 10.46 3.91 17.83
C SER A 117 11.74 3.06 17.97
N LYS A 118 11.87 2.02 17.15
CA LYS A 118 13.06 1.14 17.19
C LYS A 118 14.30 1.84 16.67
N MET A 119 14.19 2.71 15.68
CA MET A 119 15.26 3.53 15.18
C MET A 119 15.72 4.52 16.26
N TYR A 120 14.79 5.22 16.91
CA TYR A 120 15.06 6.19 17.97
C TYR A 120 15.67 5.52 19.23
N ALA A 121 15.07 4.43 19.71
CA ALA A 121 15.59 3.70 20.86
C ALA A 121 16.99 3.10 20.63
N GLY A 122 17.30 2.75 19.38
CA GLY A 122 18.62 2.21 19.00
C GLY A 122 19.77 3.22 18.96
N GLU A 123 19.47 4.53 19.13
CA GLU A 123 20.49 5.59 19.15
C GLU A 123 21.25 5.69 20.47
N ILE A 124 20.67 5.24 21.57
CA ILE A 124 21.26 5.34 22.91
C ILE A 124 21.75 3.99 23.39
N LYS A 125 22.89 3.98 24.09
CA LYS A 125 23.48 2.81 24.71
C LYS A 125 23.45 2.92 26.23
N GLU A 126 23.67 1.81 26.90
CA GLU A 126 23.78 1.77 28.35
C GLU A 126 24.90 2.72 28.83
N GLY A 127 24.57 3.60 29.78
CA GLY A 127 25.48 4.59 30.35
C GLY A 127 25.54 5.93 29.63
N GLU A 128 24.90 6.08 28.47
CA GLU A 128 24.80 7.37 27.76
C GLU A 128 23.62 8.22 28.32
N GLY A 129 23.79 9.54 28.30
CA GLY A 129 22.71 10.48 28.69
C GLY A 129 21.68 10.64 27.60
N TYR A 130 20.43 10.96 27.93
CA TYR A 130 19.35 11.18 26.96
C TYR A 130 19.57 12.40 26.05
N ASP A 131 20.51 13.27 26.39
CA ASP A 131 20.94 14.43 25.60
C ASP A 131 21.70 14.04 24.32
N CYS A 132 22.19 12.81 24.23
CA CYS A 132 22.80 12.28 22.99
C CYS A 132 21.78 11.92 21.90
N LEU A 133 20.51 11.76 22.26
CA LEU A 133 19.46 11.36 21.32
C LEU A 133 19.27 12.42 20.23
N LYS A 134 19.23 11.96 18.99
CA LYS A 134 19.04 12.78 17.80
C LYS A 134 17.66 12.52 17.18
N LYS A 135 17.23 13.47 16.39
CA LYS A 135 15.97 13.39 15.66
C LYS A 135 15.93 12.17 14.74
N CYS A 136 14.81 11.47 14.78
CA CYS A 136 14.50 10.38 13.88
C CYS A 136 13.22 10.69 13.10
N ILE A 137 13.28 10.53 11.79
CA ILE A 137 12.16 10.82 10.87
C ILE A 137 11.83 9.54 10.11
N HIS A 138 10.57 9.15 10.15
CA HIS A 138 10.04 8.06 9.32
C HIS A 138 9.26 8.64 8.14
N VAL A 139 9.61 8.25 6.91
CA VAL A 139 8.98 8.72 5.69
C VAL A 139 8.26 7.56 5.00
N SER A 140 6.93 7.61 5.02
CA SER A 140 6.08 6.68 4.29
C SER A 140 5.74 7.26 2.91
N ILE A 141 6.17 6.62 1.82
CA ILE A 141 5.80 6.97 0.46
C ILE A 141 4.79 5.93 -0.03
N LEU A 142 3.52 6.32 -0.11
CA LEU A 142 2.40 5.43 -0.34
C LEU A 142 1.81 5.62 -1.75
N ALA A 143 1.68 4.54 -2.52
CA ALA A 143 1.02 4.56 -3.82
C ALA A 143 -0.50 4.33 -3.73
N TYR A 144 -1.07 4.41 -2.54
CA TYR A 144 -2.49 4.22 -2.25
C TYR A 144 -2.99 5.27 -1.24
N ASP A 145 -4.33 5.40 -1.12
CA ASP A 145 -4.98 6.29 -0.16
C ASP A 145 -5.01 5.63 1.23
N HIS A 146 -4.14 6.10 2.13
CA HIS A 146 -4.11 5.66 3.53
C HIS A 146 -5.17 6.41 4.36
N PHE A 147 -5.22 7.73 4.24
CA PHE A 147 -6.26 8.56 4.85
C PHE A 147 -7.40 8.78 3.85
N ARG A 148 -8.50 8.04 4.03
CA ARG A 148 -9.61 8.04 3.05
C ARG A 148 -10.54 9.23 3.16
N ASP A 149 -10.45 10.00 4.27
CA ASP A 149 -11.42 11.04 4.62
C ASP A 149 -11.09 12.42 4.05
N ASP A 150 -9.93 12.55 3.41
CA ASP A 150 -9.46 13.83 2.85
C ASP A 150 -8.62 13.67 1.57
N LYS A 151 -8.15 14.80 1.04
CA LYS A 151 -7.37 14.86 -0.22
C LYS A 151 -5.93 15.33 -0.03
N GLU A 152 -5.48 15.48 1.21
CA GLU A 152 -4.12 15.91 1.48
C GLU A 152 -3.10 14.85 1.08
N CYS A 153 -2.23 15.21 0.14
CA CYS A 153 -1.21 14.27 -0.37
C CYS A 153 0.05 14.19 0.50
N TYR A 154 0.25 15.14 1.40
CA TYR A 154 1.40 15.20 2.30
C TYR A 154 0.98 15.57 3.72
N ARG A 155 1.60 14.90 4.71
CA ARG A 155 1.39 15.15 6.14
C ARG A 155 2.70 15.03 6.89
N ARG A 156 2.90 15.96 7.82
CA ARG A 156 3.87 15.85 8.91
C ARG A 156 3.11 15.52 10.19
N ILE A 157 3.50 14.47 10.86
CA ILE A 157 2.94 14.01 12.13
C ILE A 157 4.04 14.11 13.18
N ALA A 158 3.76 14.77 14.29
CA ALA A 158 4.70 15.01 15.39
C ALA A 158 4.01 14.81 16.73
N PHE A 159 4.80 14.76 17.80
CA PHE A 159 4.28 14.70 19.17
C PHE A 159 3.80 16.08 19.61
N CYS A 160 2.49 16.22 19.80
CA CYS A 160 1.85 17.47 20.16
C CYS A 160 0.95 17.29 21.39
N ASP A 161 0.84 18.35 22.20
CA ASP A 161 -0.20 18.47 23.22
C ASP A 161 -1.57 18.51 22.53
N THR A 162 -2.42 17.52 22.83
CA THR A 162 -3.72 17.34 22.15
C THR A 162 -4.73 18.45 22.45
N LYS A 163 -4.52 19.23 23.53
CA LYS A 163 -5.40 20.34 23.92
C LYS A 163 -4.99 21.65 23.28
N THR A 164 -3.70 21.91 23.19
CA THR A 164 -3.16 23.20 22.71
C THR A 164 -2.65 23.16 21.28
N GLY A 165 -2.42 21.95 20.72
CA GLY A 165 -1.76 21.74 19.44
C GLY A 165 -0.27 22.08 19.44
N LYS A 166 0.31 22.45 20.57
CA LYS A 166 1.74 22.80 20.64
C LYS A 166 2.59 21.53 20.55
N GLU A 167 3.61 21.60 19.72
CA GLU A 167 4.60 20.54 19.63
C GLU A 167 5.33 20.39 20.97
N TYR A 168 5.39 19.14 21.47
CA TYR A 168 6.07 18.79 22.71
C TYR A 168 7.56 18.54 22.47
N THR A 169 7.88 17.86 21.38
CA THR A 169 9.25 17.54 20.93
C THR A 169 9.26 17.27 19.44
N ASP A 170 10.35 17.61 18.79
CA ASP A 170 10.63 17.33 17.38
C ASP A 170 11.54 16.12 17.15
N LEU A 171 11.90 15.41 18.23
CA LEU A 171 12.83 14.27 18.17
C LEU A 171 12.30 13.08 17.39
N MET A 172 11.00 12.96 17.22
CA MET A 172 10.36 11.89 16.44
C MET A 172 9.28 12.47 15.53
N GLU A 173 9.43 12.28 14.24
CA GLU A 173 8.47 12.75 13.24
C GLU A 173 8.13 11.65 12.24
N MET A 174 6.92 11.71 11.68
CA MET A 174 6.53 10.92 10.54
C MET A 174 6.06 11.82 9.40
N HIS A 175 6.55 11.56 8.20
CA HIS A 175 6.10 12.20 6.98
C HIS A 175 5.39 11.16 6.11
N ILE A 176 4.16 11.46 5.71
CA ILE A 176 3.36 10.56 4.88
C ILE A 176 3.07 11.25 3.56
N LEU A 177 3.53 10.62 2.49
CA LEU A 177 3.42 11.08 1.10
C LEU A 177 2.49 10.12 0.35
N GLU A 178 1.26 10.54 0.06
CA GLU A 178 0.26 9.73 -0.67
C GLU A 178 0.28 10.11 -2.16
N LEU A 179 1.02 9.35 -2.97
CA LEU A 179 1.22 9.63 -4.39
C LEU A 179 -0.07 9.56 -5.22
N SER A 180 -1.07 8.81 -4.74
CA SER A 180 -2.39 8.70 -5.35
C SER A 180 -3.23 9.97 -5.22
N LYS A 181 -2.92 10.84 -4.24
CA LYS A 181 -3.66 12.08 -3.94
C LYS A 181 -3.01 13.34 -4.52
N LEU A 182 -1.98 13.21 -5.33
CA LEU A 182 -1.33 14.37 -5.93
C LEU A 182 -2.34 15.25 -6.67
N PRO A 183 -2.41 16.55 -6.35
CA PRO A 183 -3.32 17.48 -7.02
C PRO A 183 -2.95 17.63 -8.50
N PRO A 184 -3.81 18.22 -9.35
CA PRO A 184 -3.42 18.64 -10.68
C PRO A 184 -2.15 19.48 -10.65
N GLU A 185 -1.29 19.31 -11.68
CA GLU A 185 -0.02 20.02 -11.74
C GLU A 185 -0.21 21.52 -11.86
N GLU A 186 0.53 22.28 -11.02
CA GLU A 186 0.56 23.73 -11.04
C GLU A 186 1.93 24.28 -11.48
N LYS A 187 1.94 25.50 -12.02
CA LYS A 187 3.15 26.13 -12.56
C LYS A 187 4.27 26.33 -11.53
N ASN A 188 3.89 26.58 -10.27
CA ASN A 188 4.82 26.90 -9.17
C ASN A 188 4.66 25.87 -8.02
N GLU A 189 4.83 24.61 -8.32
CA GLU A 189 4.81 23.54 -7.31
C GLU A 189 6.04 23.59 -6.41
N THR A 190 5.85 23.17 -5.15
CA THR A 190 6.98 22.98 -4.21
C THR A 190 7.90 21.85 -4.71
N SER A 191 9.18 21.91 -4.33
CA SER A 191 10.13 20.84 -4.64
C SER A 191 9.63 19.47 -4.17
N LEU A 192 8.97 19.40 -3.01
CA LEU A 192 8.39 18.15 -2.51
C LEU A 192 7.32 17.57 -3.45
N LEU A 193 6.38 18.38 -3.94
CA LEU A 193 5.36 17.92 -4.89
C LEU A 193 5.99 17.47 -6.22
N GLN A 194 7.02 18.16 -6.69
CA GLN A 194 7.75 17.76 -7.89
C GLN A 194 8.42 16.39 -7.71
N TRP A 195 9.08 16.15 -6.57
CA TRP A 195 9.65 14.87 -6.23
C TRP A 195 8.60 13.77 -6.05
N MET A 196 7.47 14.07 -5.40
CA MET A 196 6.35 13.13 -5.30
C MET A 196 5.81 12.73 -6.67
N ARG A 197 5.71 13.67 -7.62
CA ARG A 197 5.31 13.37 -9.01
C ARG A 197 6.34 12.49 -9.70
N PHE A 198 7.63 12.78 -9.52
CA PHE A 198 8.69 11.95 -10.08
C PHE A 198 8.61 10.53 -9.53
N LEU A 199 8.47 10.36 -8.23
CA LEU A 199 8.35 9.04 -7.60
C LEU A 199 7.07 8.30 -8.04
N GLY A 200 5.99 9.03 -8.34
CA GLY A 200 4.71 8.50 -8.83
C GLY A 200 4.61 8.33 -10.35
N GLY A 201 5.64 8.68 -11.12
CA GLY A 201 5.68 8.58 -12.57
C GLY A 201 5.47 7.15 -13.07
N LYS A 202 4.78 6.97 -14.21
CA LYS A 202 4.39 5.64 -14.71
C LYS A 202 4.96 5.34 -16.11
N THR A 203 5.32 6.36 -16.85
CA THR A 203 5.80 6.20 -18.22
C THR A 203 7.10 6.97 -18.46
N ARG A 204 7.90 6.53 -19.42
CA ARG A 204 9.10 7.25 -19.86
C ARG A 204 8.79 8.70 -20.25
N LYS A 205 7.61 8.93 -20.81
CA LYS A 205 7.15 10.27 -21.18
C LYS A 205 6.97 11.15 -19.95
N ASP A 206 6.35 10.63 -18.87
CA ASP A 206 6.14 11.39 -17.63
C ASP A 206 7.48 11.87 -17.07
N PHE A 207 8.47 10.96 -16.97
CA PHE A 207 9.80 11.30 -16.46
C PHE A 207 10.52 12.33 -17.35
N LYS A 208 10.43 12.22 -18.68
CA LYS A 208 11.00 13.20 -19.61
C LYS A 208 10.36 14.59 -19.46
N GLU A 209 9.06 14.66 -19.24
CA GLU A 209 8.39 15.95 -19.01
C GLU A 209 8.80 16.56 -17.66
N MET A 210 8.94 15.75 -16.62
CA MET A 210 9.41 16.22 -15.32
C MET A 210 10.89 16.67 -15.36
N ALA A 211 11.75 15.96 -16.07
CA ALA A 211 13.16 16.31 -16.27
C ALA A 211 13.36 17.72 -16.86
N LYS A 212 12.40 18.23 -17.65
CA LYS A 212 12.48 19.58 -18.22
C LYS A 212 12.25 20.71 -17.19
N LYS A 213 11.79 20.40 -15.99
CA LYS A 213 11.41 21.40 -14.99
C LYS A 213 12.62 22.00 -14.27
N ASN A 214 13.57 21.17 -13.91
CA ASN A 214 14.80 21.58 -13.21
C ASN A 214 15.92 20.52 -13.39
N SER A 215 17.14 20.92 -13.07
CA SER A 215 18.35 20.07 -13.18
C SER A 215 18.35 18.87 -12.25
N GLU A 216 17.68 18.96 -11.09
CA GLU A 216 17.63 17.87 -10.10
C GLU A 216 16.79 16.70 -10.64
N LEU A 217 15.64 16.99 -11.23
CA LEU A 217 14.79 15.98 -11.88
C LEU A 217 15.38 15.46 -13.20
N GLU A 218 16.15 16.30 -13.91
CA GLU A 218 16.92 15.86 -15.09
C GLU A 218 17.96 14.82 -14.68
N GLU A 219 18.76 15.09 -13.63
CA GLU A 219 19.72 14.12 -13.10
C GLU A 219 19.03 12.82 -12.64
N ALA A 220 17.89 12.94 -11.95
CA ALA A 220 17.13 11.79 -11.50
C ALA A 220 16.61 10.94 -12.68
N TYR A 221 16.16 11.58 -13.76
CA TYR A 221 15.75 10.89 -14.98
C TYR A 221 16.94 10.20 -15.66
N ASP A 222 18.09 10.85 -15.75
CA ASP A 222 19.29 10.26 -16.35
C ASP A 222 19.77 9.02 -15.59
N VAL A 223 19.71 9.05 -14.25
CA VAL A 223 20.02 7.88 -13.43
C VAL A 223 19.00 6.78 -13.65
N LEU A 224 17.70 7.10 -13.66
CA LEU A 224 16.61 6.15 -13.90
C LEU A 224 16.69 5.51 -15.30
N ASP A 225 17.05 6.28 -16.31
CA ASP A 225 17.24 5.79 -17.68
C ASP A 225 18.42 4.82 -17.77
N LYS A 226 19.56 5.15 -17.16
CA LYS A 226 20.73 4.26 -17.07
C LYS A 226 20.41 2.97 -16.31
N LEU A 227 19.70 3.04 -15.18
CA LEU A 227 19.23 1.88 -14.43
C LEU A 227 18.34 0.98 -15.29
N SER A 228 17.43 1.59 -16.05
CA SER A 228 16.49 0.88 -16.91
C SER A 228 17.16 0.23 -18.13
N ALA A 229 18.30 0.74 -18.56
CA ALA A 229 19.10 0.18 -19.65
C ALA A 229 20.04 -0.96 -19.21
N ASP A 230 20.34 -1.08 -17.90
CA ASP A 230 21.20 -2.14 -17.35
C ASP A 230 20.44 -3.46 -17.28
N GLU A 231 20.87 -4.45 -18.06
CA GLU A 231 20.20 -5.77 -18.17
C GLU A 231 20.16 -6.52 -16.84
N LYS A 232 21.22 -6.46 -16.02
CA LYS A 232 21.26 -7.14 -14.73
C LYS A 232 20.28 -6.52 -13.74
N LYS A 233 20.28 -5.20 -13.63
CA LYS A 233 19.35 -4.46 -12.78
C LYS A 233 17.90 -4.61 -13.25
N ARG A 234 17.70 -4.66 -14.56
CA ARG A 234 16.39 -4.95 -15.14
C ARG A 234 15.88 -6.32 -14.73
N LEU A 235 16.71 -7.35 -14.76
CA LEU A 235 16.33 -8.70 -14.32
C LEU A 235 15.95 -8.72 -12.82
N GLU A 236 16.69 -8.03 -11.98
CA GLU A 236 16.38 -7.90 -10.54
C GLU A 236 15.04 -7.18 -10.34
N TYR A 237 14.81 -6.07 -11.03
CA TYR A 237 13.56 -5.33 -11.03
C TYR A 237 12.37 -6.19 -11.48
N GLU A 238 12.49 -6.90 -12.61
CA GLU A 238 11.44 -7.78 -13.14
C GLU A 238 11.13 -8.94 -12.17
N THR A 239 12.15 -9.46 -11.47
CA THR A 239 11.99 -10.50 -10.45
C THR A 239 11.21 -9.97 -9.26
N ARG A 240 11.50 -8.75 -8.77
CA ARG A 240 10.74 -8.10 -7.71
C ARG A 240 9.30 -7.82 -8.11
N GLN A 241 9.09 -7.29 -9.31
CA GLN A 241 7.74 -7.06 -9.82
C GLN A 241 6.93 -8.36 -9.95
N ARG A 242 7.57 -9.47 -10.34
CA ARG A 242 6.91 -10.77 -10.40
C ARG A 242 6.49 -11.22 -9.03
N ALA A 243 7.37 -11.14 -8.03
CA ALA A 243 7.06 -11.53 -6.66
C ALA A 243 5.87 -10.72 -6.08
N ILE A 244 5.81 -9.40 -6.34
CA ILE A 244 4.68 -8.55 -5.94
C ILE A 244 3.39 -9.01 -6.62
N ARG A 245 3.40 -9.26 -7.95
CA ARG A 245 2.22 -9.75 -8.66
C ARG A 245 1.73 -11.10 -8.16
N ASP A 246 2.65 -12.04 -7.91
CA ASP A 246 2.32 -13.38 -7.42
C ASP A 246 1.70 -13.31 -6.01
N TYR A 247 2.24 -12.44 -5.15
CA TYR A 247 1.67 -12.16 -3.82
C TYR A 247 0.24 -11.60 -3.93
N ASN A 248 0.00 -10.61 -4.79
CA ASN A 248 -1.31 -9.99 -4.97
C ASN A 248 -2.34 -10.98 -5.53
N ILE A 249 -1.96 -11.81 -6.50
CA ILE A 249 -2.82 -12.89 -7.01
C ILE A 249 -3.14 -13.89 -5.89
N GLY A 250 -2.18 -14.22 -5.05
CA GLY A 250 -2.37 -15.08 -3.88
C GLY A 250 -3.39 -14.49 -2.89
N MET A 251 -3.26 -13.21 -2.55
CA MET A 251 -4.16 -12.49 -1.64
C MET A 251 -5.59 -12.42 -2.19
N LEU A 252 -5.77 -11.98 -3.45
CA LEU A 252 -7.08 -11.95 -4.10
C LEU A 252 -7.74 -13.34 -4.18
N THR A 253 -6.94 -14.37 -4.38
CA THR A 253 -7.43 -15.75 -4.40
C THR A 253 -7.88 -16.21 -3.02
N ALA A 254 -7.12 -15.87 -1.96
CA ALA A 254 -7.48 -16.18 -0.58
C ALA A 254 -8.75 -15.44 -0.15
N GLU A 255 -8.87 -14.16 -0.48
CA GLU A 255 -10.07 -13.36 -0.22
C GLU A 255 -11.31 -13.96 -0.88
N ARG A 256 -11.23 -14.28 -2.18
CA ARG A 256 -12.34 -14.91 -2.91
C ARG A 256 -12.77 -16.24 -2.28
N ARG A 257 -11.82 -17.08 -1.91
CA ARG A 257 -12.10 -18.36 -1.22
C ARG A 257 -12.75 -18.13 0.16
N GLY A 258 -12.29 -17.12 0.89
CA GLY A 258 -12.89 -16.73 2.16
C GLY A 258 -14.35 -16.29 2.02
N ILE A 259 -14.63 -15.43 1.03
CA ILE A 259 -16.00 -14.98 0.72
C ILE A 259 -16.91 -16.16 0.32
N GLU A 260 -16.43 -17.06 -0.54
CA GLU A 260 -17.19 -18.25 -0.96
C GLU A 260 -17.48 -19.18 0.23
N ALA A 261 -16.49 -19.45 1.08
CA ALA A 261 -16.65 -20.26 2.28
C ALA A 261 -17.64 -19.60 3.28
N GLY A 262 -17.50 -18.31 3.54
CA GLY A 262 -18.42 -17.57 4.41
C GLY A 262 -19.86 -17.56 3.89
N ARG A 263 -20.06 -17.39 2.57
CA ARG A 263 -21.38 -17.48 1.95
C ARG A 263 -22.01 -18.87 2.09
N LYS A 264 -21.19 -19.93 1.96
CA LYS A 264 -21.67 -21.32 2.12
C LYS A 264 -22.11 -21.57 3.57
N ILE A 265 -21.26 -21.23 4.54
CA ILE A 265 -21.57 -21.35 5.98
C ILE A 265 -22.83 -20.55 6.32
N GLY A 266 -22.90 -19.27 5.96
CA GLY A 266 -24.06 -18.44 6.27
C GLY A 266 -25.37 -18.93 5.63
N ARG A 267 -25.31 -19.59 4.46
CA ARG A 267 -26.50 -20.25 3.88
C ARG A 267 -26.92 -21.50 4.67
N GLU A 268 -25.96 -22.31 5.11
CA GLU A 268 -26.25 -23.51 5.89
C GLU A 268 -26.81 -23.15 7.28
N GLU A 269 -26.20 -22.15 7.96
CA GLU A 269 -26.67 -21.61 9.23
C GLU A 269 -28.08 -21.00 9.11
N GLY A 270 -28.28 -20.10 8.15
CA GLY A 270 -29.58 -19.46 7.95
C GLY A 270 -30.68 -20.44 7.56
N ARG A 271 -30.34 -21.55 6.87
CA ARG A 271 -31.30 -22.63 6.60
C ARG A 271 -31.67 -23.38 7.89
N ALA A 272 -30.69 -23.76 8.69
CA ALA A 272 -30.92 -24.47 9.96
C ALA A 272 -31.71 -23.61 10.96
N GLU A 273 -31.39 -22.33 11.07
CA GLU A 273 -32.17 -21.38 11.89
C GLU A 273 -33.60 -21.21 11.36
N GLY A 274 -33.77 -21.04 10.04
CA GLY A 274 -35.10 -20.94 9.43
C GLY A 274 -35.96 -22.20 9.63
N GLU A 275 -35.38 -23.40 9.52
CA GLU A 275 -36.06 -24.66 9.83
C GLU A 275 -36.47 -24.74 11.32
N THR A 276 -35.59 -24.36 12.24
CA THR A 276 -35.86 -24.34 13.68
C THR A 276 -36.99 -23.36 14.03
N LEU A 277 -36.89 -22.14 13.52
CA LEU A 277 -37.92 -21.10 13.71
C LEU A 277 -39.26 -21.53 13.11
N GLY A 278 -39.25 -22.11 11.90
CA GLY A 278 -40.43 -22.62 11.27
C GLY A 278 -41.17 -23.68 12.08
N VAL A 279 -40.42 -24.68 12.61
CA VAL A 279 -40.97 -25.72 13.51
C VAL A 279 -41.52 -25.10 14.79
N SER A 280 -40.81 -24.16 15.40
CA SER A 280 -41.26 -23.46 16.59
C SER A 280 -42.61 -22.74 16.39
N ARG A 281 -42.73 -21.98 15.27
CA ARG A 281 -43.94 -21.25 14.91
C ARG A 281 -45.15 -22.20 14.69
N ILE A 282 -44.90 -23.30 14.01
CA ILE A 282 -45.96 -24.33 13.81
C ILE A 282 -46.38 -24.96 15.12
N ASN A 283 -45.46 -25.29 15.99
CA ASN A 283 -45.77 -25.86 17.32
C ASN A 283 -46.58 -24.86 18.18
N GLN A 284 -46.23 -23.56 18.12
CA GLN A 284 -47.01 -22.51 18.80
C GLN A 284 -48.42 -22.38 18.22
N LEU A 285 -48.58 -22.42 16.91
CA LEU A 285 -49.89 -22.38 16.23
C LEU A 285 -50.76 -23.58 16.69
N ILE A 286 -50.19 -24.80 16.71
CA ILE A 286 -50.92 -26.00 17.19
C ILE A 286 -51.38 -25.83 18.64
N LEU A 287 -50.52 -25.28 19.52
CA LEU A 287 -50.88 -25.01 20.89
C LEU A 287 -52.03 -23.99 21.05
N GLU A 288 -51.95 -22.88 20.29
CA GLU A 288 -53.00 -21.87 20.35
C GLU A 288 -54.33 -22.39 19.76
N LEU A 289 -54.34 -23.08 18.64
CA LEU A 289 -55.53 -23.73 18.10
C LEU A 289 -56.11 -24.73 19.07
N SER A 290 -55.30 -25.53 19.75
CA SER A 290 -55.77 -26.49 20.78
C SER A 290 -56.42 -25.80 21.97
N LYS A 291 -55.81 -24.72 22.48
CA LYS A 291 -56.41 -23.93 23.59
C LYS A 291 -57.78 -23.35 23.24
N HIS A 292 -58.02 -23.01 21.98
CA HIS A 292 -59.27 -22.45 21.48
C HIS A 292 -60.27 -23.52 20.98
N GLY A 293 -59.95 -24.81 21.13
CA GLY A 293 -60.81 -25.91 20.70
C GLY A 293 -60.96 -26.08 19.18
N ARG A 294 -60.03 -25.48 18.41
CA ARG A 294 -60.05 -25.47 16.92
C ARG A 294 -59.22 -26.62 16.34
N THR A 295 -59.47 -27.85 16.76
CA THR A 295 -58.74 -29.03 16.37
C THR A 295 -58.84 -29.36 14.85
N ASP A 296 -60.01 -29.07 14.23
CA ASP A 296 -60.18 -29.28 12.80
C ASP A 296 -59.31 -28.33 11.95
N ASP A 297 -59.00 -27.16 12.48
CA ASP A 297 -58.09 -26.21 11.82
C ASP A 297 -56.64 -26.67 11.84
N ILE A 298 -56.25 -27.48 12.83
CA ILE A 298 -54.88 -28.09 12.86
C ILE A 298 -54.70 -29.04 11.66
N VAL A 299 -55.73 -29.92 11.45
CA VAL A 299 -55.70 -30.89 10.33
C VAL A 299 -55.69 -30.15 8.98
N LYS A 300 -56.51 -29.10 8.85
CA LYS A 300 -56.61 -28.32 7.64
C LYS A 300 -55.33 -27.53 7.34
N ALA A 301 -54.71 -26.92 8.36
CA ALA A 301 -53.46 -26.22 8.22
C ALA A 301 -52.28 -27.15 7.85
N ALA A 302 -52.33 -28.42 8.26
CA ALA A 302 -51.30 -29.38 7.94
C ALA A 302 -51.24 -29.75 6.43
N VAL A 303 -52.34 -29.61 5.70
CA VAL A 303 -52.47 -29.94 4.26
C VAL A 303 -52.57 -28.74 3.36
N ASP A 304 -52.99 -27.58 3.88
CA ASP A 304 -53.20 -26.32 3.14
C ASP A 304 -52.24 -25.22 3.69
N ARG A 305 -51.18 -24.94 2.93
CA ARG A 305 -50.18 -23.93 3.29
C ARG A 305 -50.74 -22.50 3.32
N GLU A 306 -51.68 -22.16 2.43
CA GLU A 306 -52.27 -20.81 2.44
C GLU A 306 -53.18 -20.62 3.65
N TYR A 307 -53.89 -21.66 4.04
CA TYR A 307 -54.69 -21.66 5.26
C TYR A 307 -53.82 -21.58 6.50
N GLN A 308 -52.70 -22.33 6.56
CA GLN A 308 -51.71 -22.28 7.62
C GLN A 308 -51.15 -20.86 7.78
N LYS A 309 -50.80 -20.20 6.67
CA LYS A 309 -50.27 -18.83 6.69
C LYS A 309 -51.31 -17.83 7.26
N LYS A 310 -52.56 -17.94 6.87
CA LYS A 310 -53.65 -17.11 7.43
C LYS A 310 -53.80 -17.29 8.93
N LEU A 311 -53.64 -18.53 9.42
CA LEU A 311 -53.72 -18.81 10.84
C LEU A 311 -52.50 -18.28 11.60
N LEU A 312 -51.31 -18.34 11.04
CA LEU A 312 -50.10 -17.72 11.62
C LEU A 312 -50.28 -16.20 11.71
N GLU A 313 -50.84 -15.56 10.70
CA GLU A 313 -51.16 -14.12 10.73
C GLU A 313 -52.27 -13.80 11.77
N GLU A 314 -53.31 -14.65 11.91
CA GLU A 314 -54.40 -14.49 12.86
C GLU A 314 -53.90 -14.52 14.33
N PHE A 315 -52.91 -15.34 14.62
CA PHE A 315 -52.33 -15.52 15.98
C PHE A 315 -51.01 -14.72 16.20
N ASP A 316 -50.64 -13.86 15.22
CA ASP A 316 -49.41 -13.04 15.28
C ASP A 316 -48.10 -13.87 15.54
N LEU A 317 -47.98 -15.00 14.81
CA LEU A 317 -46.90 -15.97 14.96
C LEU A 317 -45.91 -15.96 13.78
#